data_c46259c7f565200b4cbf047eaa60d6bf
#
_entry.id   c46259c7f565200b4cbf047eaa60d6bf
#
_cell.length_a   1.000
_cell.length_b   1.000
_cell.length_c   1.000
_cell.angle_alpha   90.00
_cell.angle_beta   90.00
_cell.angle_gamma   90.00
#
_symmetry.space_group_name_H-M   'P 1'
#
loop_
_entity.id
_entity.type
_entity.pdbx_description
1 polymer ?
#
loop_
_entity_poly.entity_id
_entity_poly.type
_entity_poly.pdbx_seq_one_letter_code
_entity_poly.pdbx_strand_id
1 'polypeptide(L)'
;GEDGAPDLLYIDLMLMHEVTSPQAFEGMRKRGIKCFRPEKIFCMPDHNTPTHDQDKPIEDPVSRAQVDTLAKNCKEFGLTHFGMNTDHNGIIHVVGPERGLSLPGMTLVCGDSHTSTHGAMGAVAFGIGTSEVEMVMASECILQQKPKSMRISVEGKLQKGVTAKDVALYLMSK
;
A
#
# COMPACT_ATOMS: atom_id res chain seq x y z
N GLY A 1 6.78 1.35 25.68
CA GLY A 1 8.14 1.87 25.53
C GLY A 1 8.42 2.98 26.52
N GLU A 2 9.67 3.45 26.63
CA GLU A 2 9.99 4.68 27.35
C GLU A 2 9.28 5.87 26.69
N ASP A 3 8.86 6.87 27.47
CA ASP A 3 8.17 8.06 26.96
C ASP A 3 8.97 8.72 25.82
N GLY A 4 8.39 8.75 24.62
CA GLY A 4 8.97 9.32 23.41
C GLY A 4 9.84 8.39 22.58
N ALA A 5 10.06 7.14 22.98
CA ALA A 5 10.71 6.13 22.15
C ALA A 5 9.72 5.52 21.14
N PRO A 6 10.18 5.07 19.97
CA PRO A 6 9.32 4.34 19.04
C PRO A 6 8.88 3.01 19.63
N ASP A 7 7.62 2.67 19.37
CA ASP A 7 7.06 1.35 19.67
C ASP A 7 7.20 0.42 18.49
N LEU A 8 7.29 -0.87 18.74
CA LEU A 8 7.21 -1.90 17.71
C LEU A 8 5.74 -2.15 17.40
N LEU A 9 5.29 -1.73 16.23
CA LEU A 9 3.93 -1.92 15.75
C LEU A 9 3.84 -3.16 14.87
N TYR A 10 2.94 -4.08 15.21
CA TYR A 10 2.59 -5.22 14.36
C TYR A 10 1.72 -4.76 13.19
N ILE A 11 1.93 -5.35 12.01
CA ILE A 11 1.21 -5.03 10.77
C ILE A 11 0.38 -6.24 10.33
N ASP A 12 -0.94 -6.06 10.30
CA ASP A 12 -1.88 -7.12 9.91
C ASP A 12 -1.93 -7.37 8.41
N LEU A 13 -1.69 -6.34 7.61
CA LEU A 13 -1.79 -6.39 6.16
C LEU A 13 -0.79 -5.45 5.50
N MET A 14 -0.12 -5.94 4.49
CA MET A 14 0.71 -5.14 3.60
C MET A 14 0.16 -5.19 2.18
N LEU A 15 -0.05 -4.02 1.59
CA LEU A 15 -0.32 -3.86 0.18
C LEU A 15 0.97 -3.38 -0.51
N MET A 16 1.22 -3.88 -1.72
CA MET A 16 2.47 -3.62 -2.42
C MET A 16 2.24 -3.41 -3.91
N HIS A 17 2.92 -2.42 -4.49
CA HIS A 17 2.88 -2.15 -5.93
C HIS A 17 4.28 -2.13 -6.54
N GLU A 18 4.37 -1.93 -7.86
CA GLU A 18 5.60 -2.10 -8.64
C GLU A 18 6.65 -1.01 -8.44
N VAL A 19 6.27 0.18 -7.95
CA VAL A 19 7.20 1.32 -7.89
C VAL A 19 8.12 1.27 -6.67
N THR A 20 7.59 0.99 -5.49
CA THR A 20 8.34 1.06 -4.21
C THR A 20 8.87 -0.29 -3.73
N SER A 21 8.50 -1.38 -4.39
CA SER A 21 8.86 -2.74 -3.97
C SER A 21 10.21 -3.27 -4.45
N PRO A 22 10.77 -2.88 -5.62
CA PRO A 22 11.97 -3.54 -6.17
C PRO A 22 13.17 -3.55 -5.23
N GLN A 23 13.43 -2.42 -4.55
CA GLN A 23 14.57 -2.30 -3.63
C GLN A 23 14.39 -3.16 -2.37
N ALA A 24 13.16 -3.29 -1.86
CA ALA A 24 12.86 -4.14 -0.72
C ALA A 24 13.14 -5.61 -1.04
N PHE A 25 12.70 -6.11 -2.20
CA PHE A 25 13.01 -7.45 -2.66
C PHE A 25 14.51 -7.69 -2.84
N GLU A 26 15.22 -6.71 -3.38
CA GLU A 26 16.68 -6.80 -3.55
C GLU A 26 17.40 -6.85 -2.19
N GLY A 27 16.97 -6.06 -1.23
CA GLY A 27 17.46 -6.09 0.14
C GLY A 27 17.28 -7.46 0.80
N MET A 28 16.10 -8.05 0.65
CA MET A 28 15.76 -9.40 1.13
C MET A 28 16.69 -10.46 0.51
N ARG A 29 16.92 -10.41 -0.83
CA ARG A 29 17.82 -11.33 -1.53
C ARG A 29 19.26 -11.22 -1.02
N LYS A 30 19.81 -10.00 -0.94
CA LYS A 30 21.18 -9.76 -0.48
C LYS A 30 21.44 -10.28 0.92
N ARG A 31 20.43 -10.21 1.78
CA ARG A 31 20.52 -10.71 3.17
C ARG A 31 20.12 -12.18 3.32
N GLY A 32 19.62 -12.82 2.27
CA GLY A 32 19.12 -14.20 2.33
C GLY A 32 17.89 -14.36 3.23
N ILE A 33 17.11 -13.29 3.42
CA ILE A 33 15.93 -13.28 4.29
C ILE A 33 14.71 -13.68 3.47
N LYS A 34 13.90 -14.58 4.02
CA LYS A 34 12.61 -14.97 3.46
C LYS A 34 11.49 -14.07 3.99
N CYS A 35 10.44 -13.92 3.21
CA CYS A 35 9.23 -13.26 3.69
C CYS A 35 8.64 -14.04 4.87
N PHE A 36 8.31 -13.33 5.96
CA PHE A 36 7.84 -13.97 7.21
C PHE A 36 6.42 -14.50 7.07
N ARG A 37 5.51 -13.71 6.56
CA ARG A 37 4.09 -14.07 6.37
C ARG A 37 3.62 -13.66 4.96
N PRO A 38 4.00 -14.42 3.92
CA PRO A 38 3.68 -14.07 2.53
C PRO A 38 2.17 -13.99 2.25
N GLU A 39 1.35 -14.71 3.01
CA GLU A 39 -0.12 -14.69 2.90
C GLU A 39 -0.76 -13.38 3.41
N LYS A 40 0.00 -12.52 4.06
CA LYS A 40 -0.42 -11.19 4.53
C LYS A 40 -0.02 -10.07 3.58
N ILE A 41 0.59 -10.41 2.46
CA ILE A 41 1.09 -9.44 1.48
C ILE A 41 0.37 -9.65 0.15
N PHE A 42 -0.32 -8.60 -0.29
CA PHE A 42 -1.04 -8.59 -1.56
C PHE A 42 -0.42 -7.56 -2.49
N CYS A 43 -0.04 -8.02 -3.67
CA CYS A 43 0.68 -7.23 -4.64
C CYS A 43 -0.16 -7.01 -5.90
N MET A 44 -0.16 -5.77 -6.39
CA MET A 44 -0.82 -5.43 -7.66
C MET A 44 -0.12 -4.23 -8.31
N PRO A 45 0.10 -4.27 -9.62
CA PRO A 45 0.57 -3.10 -10.34
C PRO A 45 -0.59 -2.14 -10.58
N ASP A 46 -0.39 -0.85 -10.32
CA ASP A 46 -1.41 0.17 -10.52
C ASP A 46 -0.85 1.56 -10.93
N HIS A 47 0.45 1.78 -10.78
CA HIS A 47 1.08 3.05 -11.16
C HIS A 47 1.55 3.07 -12.62
N ASN A 48 2.06 1.96 -13.13
CA ASN A 48 2.63 1.84 -14.47
C ASN A 48 1.77 0.98 -15.41
N THR A 49 0.51 0.80 -15.07
CA THR A 49 -0.44 0.08 -15.90
C THR A 49 -1.16 1.03 -16.85
N PRO A 50 -1.32 0.68 -18.13
CA PRO A 50 -2.10 1.48 -19.07
C PRO A 50 -3.57 1.48 -18.67
N THR A 51 -4.28 2.58 -18.98
CA THR A 51 -5.73 2.70 -18.75
C THR A 51 -6.58 2.12 -19.91
N HIS A 52 -5.93 1.82 -21.03
CA HIS A 52 -6.53 1.22 -22.22
C HIS A 52 -5.69 0.04 -22.70
N ASP A 53 -6.31 -0.86 -23.45
CA ASP A 53 -5.63 -1.96 -24.14
C ASP A 53 -4.72 -2.78 -23.20
N GLN A 54 -5.20 -3.08 -21.99
CA GLN A 54 -4.42 -3.82 -20.98
C GLN A 54 -4.11 -5.26 -21.39
N ASP A 55 -4.76 -5.76 -22.43
CA ASP A 55 -4.49 -7.03 -23.10
C ASP A 55 -3.25 -6.99 -24.01
N LYS A 56 -2.74 -5.79 -24.29
CA LYS A 56 -1.52 -5.57 -25.07
C LYS A 56 -0.30 -5.36 -24.17
N PRO A 57 0.90 -5.63 -24.68
CA PRO A 57 2.13 -5.30 -23.94
C PRO A 57 2.22 -3.80 -23.64
N ILE A 58 2.67 -3.46 -22.44
CA ILE A 58 2.95 -2.07 -22.05
C ILE A 58 4.02 -1.50 -23.01
N GLU A 59 3.72 -0.40 -23.69
CA GLU A 59 4.60 0.18 -24.71
C GLU A 59 5.87 0.77 -24.07
N ASP A 60 5.70 1.55 -22.98
CA ASP A 60 6.83 2.14 -22.28
C ASP A 60 7.72 1.06 -21.63
N PRO A 61 9.01 0.97 -22.02
CA PRO A 61 9.88 -0.10 -21.57
C PRO A 61 10.19 -0.02 -20.06
N VAL A 62 10.17 1.17 -19.47
CA VAL A 62 10.44 1.36 -18.03
C VAL A 62 9.24 0.87 -17.23
N SER A 63 8.05 1.29 -17.57
CA SER A 63 6.80 0.84 -16.96
C SER A 63 6.65 -0.68 -17.07
N ARG A 64 6.90 -1.23 -18.26
CA ARG A 64 6.89 -2.68 -18.49
C ARG A 64 7.85 -3.41 -17.57
N ALA A 65 9.11 -2.95 -17.50
CA ALA A 65 10.11 -3.57 -16.65
C ALA A 65 9.72 -3.57 -15.17
N GLN A 66 9.08 -2.51 -14.68
CA GLN A 66 8.61 -2.43 -13.29
C GLN A 66 7.47 -3.42 -13.02
N VAL A 67 6.47 -3.47 -13.88
CA VAL A 67 5.34 -4.41 -13.75
C VAL A 67 5.82 -5.86 -13.84
N ASP A 68 6.68 -6.19 -14.81
CA ASP A 68 7.26 -7.52 -14.97
C ASP A 68 8.13 -7.91 -13.77
N THR A 69 8.85 -6.95 -13.21
CA THR A 69 9.70 -7.17 -12.02
C THR A 69 8.84 -7.50 -10.80
N LEU A 70 7.74 -6.79 -10.59
CA LEU A 70 6.79 -7.12 -9.52
C LEU A 70 6.28 -8.55 -9.65
N ALA A 71 5.83 -8.95 -10.84
CA ALA A 71 5.33 -10.29 -11.09
C ALA A 71 6.38 -11.38 -10.80
N LYS A 72 7.64 -11.16 -11.23
CA LYS A 72 8.78 -12.06 -10.93
C LYS A 72 9.05 -12.16 -9.44
N ASN A 73 9.09 -11.02 -8.75
CA ASN A 73 9.33 -10.95 -7.32
C ASN A 73 8.23 -11.67 -6.53
N CYS A 74 6.97 -11.45 -6.88
CA CYS A 74 5.83 -12.12 -6.23
C CYS A 74 5.94 -13.65 -6.37
N LYS A 75 6.28 -14.13 -7.55
CA LYS A 75 6.49 -15.57 -7.80
C LYS A 75 7.64 -16.13 -6.97
N GLU A 76 8.76 -15.42 -6.91
CA GLU A 76 9.96 -15.84 -6.17
C GLU A 76 9.71 -15.91 -4.65
N PHE A 77 9.02 -14.90 -4.10
CA PHE A 77 8.76 -14.80 -2.66
C PHE A 77 7.44 -15.45 -2.21
N GLY A 78 6.68 -16.05 -3.14
CA GLY A 78 5.42 -16.73 -2.84
C GLY A 78 4.29 -15.80 -2.42
N LEU A 79 4.25 -14.57 -2.95
CA LEU A 79 3.25 -13.56 -2.60
C LEU A 79 2.02 -13.65 -3.49
N THR A 80 0.87 -13.23 -2.96
CA THR A 80 -0.37 -13.09 -3.74
C THR A 80 -0.23 -11.92 -4.73
N HIS A 81 -0.36 -12.20 -6.02
CA HIS A 81 -0.22 -11.21 -7.08
C HIS A 81 -1.50 -11.08 -7.90
N PHE A 82 -2.09 -9.90 -7.88
CA PHE A 82 -3.23 -9.48 -8.71
C PHE A 82 -2.69 -8.75 -9.95
N GLY A 83 -2.18 -9.52 -10.89
CA GLY A 83 -1.55 -9.01 -12.12
C GLY A 83 -2.53 -8.39 -13.09
N MET A 84 -2.02 -7.61 -14.05
CA MET A 84 -2.80 -7.09 -15.18
C MET A 84 -3.58 -8.22 -15.89
N ASN A 85 -4.71 -7.89 -16.46
CA ASN A 85 -5.61 -8.82 -17.14
C ASN A 85 -6.21 -9.91 -16.25
N THR A 86 -6.24 -9.71 -14.95
CA THR A 86 -6.99 -10.55 -14.02
C THR A 86 -8.20 -9.78 -13.47
N ASP A 87 -9.24 -10.51 -13.08
CA ASP A 87 -10.44 -9.92 -12.46
C ASP A 87 -10.16 -9.27 -11.10
N HIS A 88 -8.90 -9.29 -10.66
CA HIS A 88 -8.47 -8.82 -9.35
C HIS A 88 -7.54 -7.60 -9.43
N ASN A 89 -7.08 -7.21 -10.62
CA ASN A 89 -6.24 -6.04 -10.79
C ASN A 89 -7.05 -4.75 -10.74
N GLY A 90 -6.44 -3.69 -10.27
CA GLY A 90 -6.99 -2.34 -10.20
C GLY A 90 -6.17 -1.47 -9.27
N ILE A 91 -6.66 -0.27 -9.00
CA ILE A 91 -6.03 0.66 -8.06
C ILE A 91 -5.96 0.01 -6.67
N ILE A 92 -4.78 -0.06 -6.11
CA ILE A 92 -4.50 -0.80 -4.87
C ILE A 92 -5.41 -0.39 -3.70
N HIS A 93 -5.66 0.92 -3.56
CA HIS A 93 -6.52 1.47 -2.50
C HIS A 93 -8.02 1.37 -2.79
N VAL A 94 -8.40 0.88 -3.97
CA VAL A 94 -9.78 0.52 -4.33
C VAL A 94 -9.97 -0.99 -4.19
N VAL A 95 -9.06 -1.77 -4.75
CA VAL A 95 -9.09 -3.24 -4.70
C VAL A 95 -9.03 -3.77 -3.27
N GLY A 96 -8.18 -3.18 -2.42
CA GLY A 96 -8.06 -3.57 -1.01
C GLY A 96 -9.41 -3.60 -0.28
N PRO A 97 -10.18 -2.50 -0.25
CA PRO A 97 -11.52 -2.46 0.31
C PRO A 97 -12.54 -3.36 -0.42
N GLU A 98 -12.58 -3.31 -1.75
CA GLU A 98 -13.58 -4.06 -2.53
C GLU A 98 -13.43 -5.58 -2.40
N ARG A 99 -12.21 -6.06 -2.17
CA ARG A 99 -11.92 -7.48 -1.94
C ARG A 99 -12.00 -7.89 -0.47
N GLY A 100 -12.36 -6.96 0.41
CA GLY A 100 -12.42 -7.25 1.84
C GLY A 100 -11.05 -7.50 2.47
N LEU A 101 -9.97 -6.98 1.88
CA LEU A 101 -8.62 -7.07 2.45
C LEU A 101 -8.45 -6.08 3.60
N SER A 102 -9.04 -4.88 3.45
CA SER A 102 -9.02 -3.83 4.47
C SER A 102 -10.21 -3.97 5.39
N LEU A 103 -9.96 -4.29 6.65
CA LEU A 103 -11.01 -4.51 7.65
C LEU A 103 -10.85 -3.52 8.83
N PRO A 104 -11.95 -3.20 9.53
CA PRO A 104 -11.89 -2.39 10.74
C PRO A 104 -10.96 -2.98 11.79
N GLY A 105 -10.18 -2.13 12.44
CA GLY A 105 -9.25 -2.52 13.51
C GLY A 105 -7.92 -3.09 13.06
N MET A 106 -7.70 -3.28 11.76
CA MET A 106 -6.40 -3.73 11.23
C MET A 106 -5.38 -2.61 11.17
N THR A 107 -4.11 -2.98 11.30
CA THR A 107 -2.96 -2.17 10.90
C THR A 107 -2.57 -2.52 9.47
N LEU A 108 -2.53 -1.52 8.60
CA LEU A 108 -2.30 -1.70 7.17
C LEU A 108 -1.22 -0.74 6.67
N VAL A 109 -0.26 -1.24 5.91
CA VAL A 109 0.78 -0.43 5.29
C VAL A 109 0.92 -0.69 3.80
N CYS A 110 1.39 0.33 3.09
CA CYS A 110 1.76 0.25 1.68
C CYS A 110 2.86 1.26 1.40
N GLY A 111 3.69 1.02 0.41
CA GLY A 111 4.70 1.98 -0.07
C GLY A 111 4.12 3.14 -0.88
N ASP A 112 2.96 3.66 -0.50
CA ASP A 112 2.19 4.68 -1.21
C ASP A 112 1.62 5.73 -0.24
N SER A 113 1.65 7.00 -0.65
CA SER A 113 1.18 8.15 0.16
C SER A 113 -0.34 8.16 0.39
N HIS A 114 -1.13 7.46 -0.43
CA HIS A 114 -2.59 7.41 -0.32
C HIS A 114 -3.10 6.28 0.59
N THR A 115 -2.21 5.56 1.25
CA THR A 115 -2.54 4.41 2.11
C THR A 115 -3.50 4.77 3.25
N SER A 116 -3.44 5.99 3.78
CA SER A 116 -4.36 6.46 4.83
C SER A 116 -5.83 6.46 4.42
N THR A 117 -6.15 6.34 3.12
CA THR A 117 -7.52 6.16 2.59
C THR A 117 -8.23 4.97 3.23
N HIS A 118 -7.51 3.89 3.59
CA HIS A 118 -8.08 2.73 4.27
C HIS A 118 -8.60 3.04 5.69
N GLY A 119 -8.26 4.21 6.24
CA GLY A 119 -8.88 4.73 7.46
C GLY A 119 -10.39 4.90 7.35
N ALA A 120 -10.93 5.11 6.14
CA ALA A 120 -12.37 5.13 5.88
C ALA A 120 -13.06 3.78 6.17
N MET A 121 -12.29 2.68 6.13
CA MET A 121 -12.75 1.33 6.49
C MET A 121 -12.52 1.01 7.97
N GLY A 122 -12.02 1.96 8.77
CA GLY A 122 -11.69 1.75 10.18
C GLY A 122 -10.34 1.05 10.43
N ALA A 123 -9.47 1.01 9.42
CA ALA A 123 -8.09 0.52 9.59
C ALA A 123 -7.16 1.64 10.07
N VAL A 124 -6.14 1.28 10.83
CA VAL A 124 -4.99 2.16 11.08
C VAL A 124 -4.03 1.96 9.92
N ALA A 125 -4.09 2.86 8.94
CA ALA A 125 -3.40 2.71 7.67
C ALA A 125 -2.51 3.92 7.35
N PHE A 126 -1.29 3.66 6.90
CA PHE A 126 -0.33 4.71 6.54
C PHE A 126 0.71 4.24 5.52
N GLY A 127 1.24 5.23 4.78
CA GLY A 127 2.32 5.01 3.83
C GLY A 127 3.67 4.80 4.53
N ILE A 128 4.50 3.93 3.97
CA ILE A 128 5.84 3.62 4.46
C ILE A 128 6.90 3.74 3.37
N GLY A 129 8.13 3.98 3.77
CA GLY A 129 9.27 4.04 2.86
C GLY A 129 9.76 2.65 2.43
N THR A 130 10.58 2.61 1.39
CA THR A 130 11.07 1.35 0.79
C THR A 130 11.83 0.45 1.78
N SER A 131 12.63 1.04 2.67
CA SER A 131 13.35 0.27 3.71
C SER A 131 12.41 -0.30 4.77
N GLU A 132 11.31 0.39 5.04
CA GLU A 132 10.26 -0.11 5.93
C GLU A 132 9.45 -1.22 5.28
N VAL A 133 9.23 -1.15 3.95
CA VAL A 133 8.63 -2.25 3.17
C VAL A 133 9.43 -3.53 3.38
N GLU A 134 10.77 -3.46 3.27
CA GLU A 134 11.64 -4.61 3.53
C GLU A 134 11.51 -5.13 4.97
N MET A 135 11.46 -4.22 5.95
CA MET A 135 11.30 -4.57 7.37
C MET A 135 9.98 -5.33 7.61
N VAL A 136 8.87 -4.82 7.06
CA VAL A 136 7.57 -5.47 7.21
C VAL A 136 7.53 -6.83 6.50
N MET A 137 8.11 -6.96 5.31
CA MET A 137 8.25 -8.25 4.64
C MET A 137 8.99 -9.29 5.49
N ALA A 138 10.02 -8.84 6.19
CA ALA A 138 10.88 -9.72 7.00
C ALA A 138 10.29 -10.07 8.36
N SER A 139 9.45 -9.23 8.97
CA SER A 139 9.08 -9.33 10.38
C SER A 139 7.63 -9.07 10.72
N GLU A 140 6.81 -8.59 9.77
CA GLU A 140 5.45 -8.03 10.01
C GLU A 140 5.42 -6.90 11.05
N CYS A 141 6.53 -6.27 11.31
CA CYS A 141 6.62 -5.22 12.32
C CYS A 141 7.31 -3.98 11.75
N ILE A 142 7.00 -2.84 12.32
CA ILE A 142 7.63 -1.56 12.02
C ILE A 142 7.82 -0.76 13.32
N LEU A 143 8.88 0.03 13.37
CA LEU A 143 9.08 0.97 14.46
C LEU A 143 8.30 2.25 14.17
N GLN A 144 7.36 2.59 15.06
CA GLN A 144 6.54 3.79 14.91
C GLN A 144 6.45 4.57 16.22
N GLN A 145 6.60 5.88 16.12
CA GLN A 145 6.22 6.77 17.22
C GLN A 145 4.71 6.93 17.25
N LYS A 146 4.11 6.83 18.41
CA LYS A 146 2.68 7.08 18.57
C LYS A 146 2.33 8.49 18.08
N PRO A 147 1.50 8.65 17.04
CA PRO A 147 1.13 9.95 16.52
C PRO A 147 0.24 10.69 17.51
N LYS A 148 0.28 12.02 17.45
CA LYS A 148 -0.69 12.85 18.17
C LYS A 148 -2.06 12.71 17.53
N SER A 149 -3.10 12.66 18.37
CA SER A 149 -4.49 12.65 17.88
C SER A 149 -4.93 14.06 17.50
N MET A 150 -5.55 14.20 16.33
CA MET A 150 -6.20 15.43 15.88
C MET A 150 -7.64 15.11 15.45
N ARG A 151 -8.58 15.90 15.96
CA ARG A 151 -9.99 15.78 15.55
C ARG A 151 -10.30 16.87 14.55
N ILE A 152 -10.82 16.49 13.38
CA ILE A 152 -11.36 17.39 12.37
C ILE A 152 -12.86 17.14 12.28
N SER A 153 -13.68 18.17 12.53
CA SER A 153 -15.12 18.11 12.38
C SER A 153 -15.53 18.90 11.15
N VAL A 154 -16.25 18.24 10.22
CA VAL A 154 -16.82 18.88 9.05
C VAL A 154 -18.31 19.01 9.27
N GLU A 155 -18.82 20.25 9.38
CA GLU A 155 -20.21 20.54 9.72
C GLU A 155 -20.96 21.17 8.53
N GLY A 156 -22.26 20.93 8.46
CA GLY A 156 -23.13 21.48 7.42
C GLY A 156 -23.34 20.52 6.25
N LYS A 157 -23.61 21.09 5.09
CA LYS A 157 -23.87 20.34 3.83
C LYS A 157 -22.94 20.83 2.75
N LEU A 158 -22.42 19.91 1.96
CA LEU A 158 -21.63 20.25 0.78
C LEU A 158 -22.49 20.98 -0.25
N GLN A 159 -21.96 22.03 -0.85
CA GLN A 159 -22.61 22.74 -1.92
C GLN A 159 -22.65 21.90 -3.21
N LYS A 160 -23.55 22.23 -4.12
CA LYS A 160 -23.64 21.55 -5.42
C LYS A 160 -22.29 21.67 -6.16
N GLY A 161 -21.77 20.53 -6.60
CA GLY A 161 -20.49 20.43 -7.30
C GLY A 161 -19.27 20.24 -6.40
N VAL A 162 -19.42 20.31 -5.08
CA VAL A 162 -18.35 20.02 -4.12
C VAL A 162 -18.36 18.53 -3.77
N THR A 163 -17.20 17.89 -3.87
CA THR A 163 -16.99 16.46 -3.61
C THR A 163 -16.20 16.23 -2.32
N ALA A 164 -16.13 14.99 -1.86
CA ALA A 164 -15.30 14.62 -0.72
C ALA A 164 -13.81 14.93 -0.95
N LYS A 165 -13.33 14.84 -2.21
CA LYS A 165 -11.95 15.22 -2.57
C LYS A 165 -11.69 16.70 -2.33
N ASP A 166 -12.61 17.58 -2.66
CA ASP A 166 -12.46 19.02 -2.41
C ASP A 166 -12.33 19.31 -0.92
N VAL A 167 -13.11 18.61 -0.08
CA VAL A 167 -12.99 18.71 1.38
C VAL A 167 -11.60 18.25 1.85
N ALA A 168 -11.13 17.09 1.37
CA ALA A 168 -9.81 16.57 1.73
C ALA A 168 -8.68 17.54 1.32
N LEU A 169 -8.72 18.06 0.09
CA LEU A 169 -7.74 19.02 -0.40
C LEU A 169 -7.78 20.34 0.39
N TYR A 170 -8.96 20.80 0.77
CA TYR A 170 -9.10 21.98 1.62
C TYR A 170 -8.47 21.78 3.00
N LEU A 171 -8.72 20.63 3.64
CA LEU A 171 -8.12 20.28 4.93
C LEU A 171 -6.59 20.24 4.84
N MET A 172 -6.03 19.67 3.77
CA MET A 172 -4.59 19.60 3.55
C MET A 172 -3.96 20.98 3.29
N SER A 173 -4.74 21.97 2.88
CA SER A 173 -4.27 23.34 2.64
C SER A 173 -4.20 24.19 3.93
N LYS A 174 -4.67 23.69 5.06
CA LYS A 174 -4.74 24.40 6.36
C LYS A 174 -3.68 23.89 7.32
#